data_4401d55d80d19642ebcfcdcc587455c2
#
_entry.id   4401d55d80d19642ebcfcdcc587455c2
#
_cell.length_a   1.000
_cell.length_b   1.000
_cell.length_c   1.000
_cell.angle_alpha   90.00
_cell.angle_beta   90.00
_cell.angle_gamma   90.00
#
_symmetry.space_group_name_H-M   'P 1'
#
loop_
_entity.id
_entity.type
_entity.pdbx_description
1 polymer ?
#
loop_
_entity_poly.entity_id
_entity_poly.type
_entity_poly.pdbx_seq_one_letter_code
_entity_poly.pdbx_strand_id
1 'polypeptide(L)'
;IGAYELLTPLQTAGSGSARWCIVRRGQRRFFLKEFLSPVYPAENANPVLREKQLARCRRFEEKKRRLYSAMSCVIGDTLVPVTDFFRFGLHYYAVSEEIPEPRLTGESAVETLPMEDKREILLSLALCLQRLHLQGIVHADLKPEHVLLRKGELGYEARLIDLDSGFLADDPPAPGGDTEGDPVYLAPETFLRMAGEQADMDPAIDTFAFGAILHRMWTGALPETDAPYLYEAALEKQPIRISNQLPPAYEQAVCRMLDAEPTHRPSDGELVKLFSQPF
;
A
#
# COMPACT_ATOMS: atom_id res chain seq x y z
N ILE A 1 13.04 23.01 -1.28
CA ILE A 1 11.57 22.96 -1.44
C ILE A 1 10.96 23.25 -0.08
N GLY A 2 10.27 24.40 0.04
CA GLY A 2 9.82 24.86 1.35
C GLY A 2 10.96 25.05 2.34
N ALA A 3 10.85 24.41 3.51
CA ALA A 3 11.87 24.46 4.57
C ALA A 3 12.91 23.32 4.45
N TYR A 4 12.89 22.56 3.35
CA TYR A 4 13.72 21.37 3.15
C TYR A 4 14.80 21.62 2.10
N GLU A 5 16.03 21.23 2.41
CA GLU A 5 17.18 21.28 1.53
C GLU A 5 17.28 19.94 0.77
N LEU A 6 17.43 19.98 -0.57
CA LEU A 6 17.55 18.78 -1.39
C LEU A 6 18.94 18.17 -1.21
N LEU A 7 18.99 16.87 -0.91
CA LEU A 7 20.23 16.08 -0.86
C LEU A 7 20.41 15.26 -2.16
N THR A 8 19.31 14.90 -2.82
CA THR A 8 19.32 14.23 -4.13
C THR A 8 18.40 14.95 -5.11
N PRO A 9 18.61 14.81 -6.42
CA PRO A 9 17.66 15.33 -7.39
C PRO A 9 16.31 14.61 -7.29
N LEU A 10 15.24 15.27 -7.74
CA LEU A 10 13.92 14.63 -7.88
C LEU A 10 13.98 13.50 -8.91
N GLN A 11 13.51 12.33 -8.53
CA GLN A 11 13.53 11.09 -9.30
C GLN A 11 12.10 10.60 -9.55
N THR A 12 11.86 9.97 -10.70
CA THR A 12 10.58 9.35 -11.08
C THR A 12 10.59 7.82 -10.96
N ALA A 13 11.72 7.23 -10.64
CA ALA A 13 11.86 5.77 -10.58
C ALA A 13 10.89 5.16 -9.56
N GLY A 14 10.10 4.21 -10.00
CA GLY A 14 9.18 3.41 -9.17
C GLY A 14 7.87 4.10 -8.80
N SER A 15 7.58 5.31 -9.29
CA SER A 15 6.33 6.01 -8.99
C SER A 15 5.71 6.62 -10.25
N GLY A 16 4.56 6.11 -10.70
CA GLY A 16 3.87 6.61 -11.90
C GLY A 16 3.35 8.04 -11.76
N SER A 17 2.85 8.42 -10.58
CA SER A 17 2.13 9.69 -10.33
C SER A 17 2.89 10.69 -9.47
N ALA A 18 4.12 10.36 -9.05
CA ALA A 18 4.91 11.22 -8.16
C ALA A 18 6.40 11.24 -8.52
N ARG A 19 7.12 12.25 -8.01
CA ARG A 19 8.59 12.27 -7.96
C ARG A 19 9.03 12.28 -6.51
N TRP A 20 10.22 11.80 -6.23
CA TRP A 20 10.75 11.78 -4.88
C TRP A 20 12.23 12.15 -4.82
N CYS A 21 12.65 12.60 -3.67
CA CYS A 21 14.05 12.87 -3.36
C CYS A 21 14.30 12.74 -1.85
N ILE A 22 15.57 12.63 -1.49
CA ILE A 22 15.99 12.76 -0.10
C ILE A 22 16.27 14.22 0.18
N VAL A 23 15.75 14.68 1.31
CA VAL A 23 15.90 16.06 1.77
C VAL A 23 16.39 16.12 3.21
N ARG A 24 16.84 17.30 3.64
CA ARG A 24 17.28 17.56 5.00
C ARG A 24 16.56 18.76 5.60
N ARG A 25 16.25 18.65 6.89
CA ARG A 25 15.82 19.79 7.71
C ARG A 25 16.57 19.74 9.05
N GLY A 26 17.47 20.69 9.27
CA GLY A 26 18.43 20.62 10.37
C GLY A 26 19.39 19.46 10.20
N GLN A 27 19.49 18.58 11.20
CA GLN A 27 20.33 17.39 11.18
C GLN A 27 19.60 16.11 10.72
N ARG A 28 18.28 16.19 10.49
CA ARG A 28 17.46 15.01 10.15
C ARG A 28 17.25 14.91 8.65
N ARG A 29 17.26 13.69 8.16
CA ARG A 29 16.98 13.33 6.77
C ARG A 29 15.54 12.85 6.64
N PHE A 30 14.95 13.14 5.48
CA PHE A 30 13.56 12.81 5.17
C PHE A 30 13.44 12.36 3.73
N PHE A 31 12.44 11.52 3.48
CA PHE A 31 11.94 11.21 2.17
C PHE A 31 10.87 12.25 1.82
N LEU A 32 11.06 12.96 0.71
CA LEU A 32 10.10 13.95 0.21
C LEU A 32 9.52 13.45 -1.10
N LYS A 33 8.21 13.43 -1.17
CA LYS A 33 7.44 13.07 -2.35
C LYS A 33 6.75 14.30 -2.92
N GLU A 34 6.86 14.51 -4.23
CA GLU A 34 6.17 15.55 -4.98
C GLU A 34 5.05 14.92 -5.79
N PHE A 35 3.82 15.34 -5.59
CA PHE A 35 2.67 14.90 -6.40
C PHE A 35 2.63 15.63 -7.73
N LEU A 36 2.59 14.87 -8.84
CA LEU A 36 2.47 15.43 -10.19
C LEU A 36 1.05 15.91 -10.52
N SER A 37 0.05 15.42 -9.79
CA SER A 37 -1.36 15.79 -9.90
C SER A 37 -2.01 15.80 -8.52
N PRO A 38 -2.94 16.74 -8.27
CA PRO A 38 -3.30 17.88 -9.10
C PRO A 38 -2.25 18.97 -9.10
N VAL A 39 -2.17 19.71 -10.20
CA VAL A 39 -1.34 20.91 -10.29
C VAL A 39 -2.17 22.12 -9.88
N TYR A 40 -1.64 22.94 -8.98
CA TYR A 40 -2.30 24.16 -8.56
C TYR A 40 -2.32 25.19 -9.70
N PRO A 41 -3.45 25.82 -10.03
CA PRO A 41 -3.54 26.70 -11.17
C PRO A 41 -2.71 27.97 -11.00
N ALA A 42 -2.03 28.38 -12.07
CA ALA A 42 -1.33 29.65 -12.14
C ALA A 42 -2.31 30.83 -12.02
N GLU A 43 -1.81 31.98 -11.58
CA GLU A 43 -2.66 33.19 -11.37
C GLU A 43 -3.31 33.69 -12.64
N ASN A 44 -2.64 33.53 -13.80
CA ASN A 44 -3.09 33.94 -15.13
C ASN A 44 -3.90 32.87 -15.87
N ALA A 45 -4.28 31.77 -15.23
CA ALA A 45 -5.09 30.73 -15.84
C ALA A 45 -6.51 31.23 -16.18
N ASN A 46 -7.13 30.66 -17.22
CA ASN A 46 -8.52 30.94 -17.59
C ASN A 46 -9.44 30.78 -16.37
N PRO A 47 -10.30 31.76 -16.02
CA PRO A 47 -11.10 31.74 -14.79
C PRO A 47 -11.94 30.48 -14.60
N VAL A 48 -12.61 29.99 -15.65
CA VAL A 48 -13.47 28.78 -15.59
C VAL A 48 -12.63 27.53 -15.32
N LEU A 49 -11.51 27.38 -16.01
CA LEU A 49 -10.59 26.25 -15.83
C LEU A 49 -9.94 26.32 -14.44
N ARG A 50 -9.57 27.55 -14.02
CA ARG A 50 -8.97 27.80 -12.70
C ARG A 50 -9.89 27.37 -11.57
N GLU A 51 -11.19 27.67 -11.64
CA GLU A 51 -12.15 27.25 -10.62
C GLU A 51 -12.25 25.72 -10.50
N LYS A 52 -12.34 25.02 -11.65
CA LYS A 52 -12.33 23.54 -11.67
C LYS A 52 -11.05 22.96 -11.08
N GLN A 53 -9.91 23.51 -11.44
CA GLN A 53 -8.61 23.07 -10.91
C GLN A 53 -8.51 23.32 -9.42
N LEU A 54 -8.94 24.49 -8.92
CA LEU A 54 -8.99 24.80 -7.49
C LEU A 54 -9.91 23.85 -6.72
N ALA A 55 -11.06 23.47 -7.29
CA ALA A 55 -11.95 22.50 -6.67
C ALA A 55 -11.29 21.11 -6.56
N ARG A 56 -10.56 20.69 -7.60
CA ARG A 56 -9.77 19.43 -7.58
C ARG A 56 -8.66 19.50 -6.52
N CYS A 57 -7.93 20.61 -6.45
CA CYS A 57 -6.88 20.83 -5.45
C CYS A 57 -7.44 20.78 -4.02
N ARG A 58 -8.54 21.48 -3.74
CA ARG A 58 -9.19 21.45 -2.40
C ARG A 58 -9.59 20.02 -2.00
N ARG A 59 -10.23 19.28 -2.92
CA ARG A 59 -10.62 17.89 -2.65
C ARG A 59 -9.41 17.00 -2.37
N PHE A 60 -8.33 17.16 -3.12
CA PHE A 60 -7.08 16.43 -2.91
C PHE A 60 -6.47 16.75 -1.54
N GLU A 61 -6.36 18.04 -1.19
CA GLU A 61 -5.84 18.47 0.11
C GLU A 61 -6.67 17.90 1.27
N GLU A 62 -8.00 17.98 1.17
CA GLU A 62 -8.91 17.47 2.19
C GLU A 62 -8.74 15.96 2.39
N LYS A 63 -8.76 15.18 1.29
CA LYS A 63 -8.56 13.73 1.35
C LYS A 63 -7.20 13.37 1.97
N LYS A 64 -6.12 13.99 1.50
CA LYS A 64 -4.77 13.71 2.03
C LYS A 64 -4.63 14.09 3.49
N ARG A 65 -5.17 15.25 3.92
CA ARG A 65 -5.14 15.65 5.32
C ARG A 65 -5.95 14.70 6.23
N ARG A 66 -7.13 14.25 5.79
CA ARG A 66 -7.93 13.25 6.52
C ARG A 66 -7.16 11.94 6.67
N LEU A 67 -6.60 11.43 5.56
CA LEU A 67 -5.81 10.20 5.56
C LEU A 67 -4.59 10.31 6.49
N TYR A 68 -3.78 11.37 6.35
CA TYR A 68 -2.58 11.54 7.17
C TYR A 68 -2.91 11.78 8.66
N SER A 69 -4.04 12.41 8.96
CA SER A 69 -4.54 12.52 10.33
C SER A 69 -4.90 11.14 10.89
N ALA A 70 -5.60 10.29 10.13
CA ALA A 70 -5.91 8.92 10.55
C ALA A 70 -4.65 8.07 10.73
N MET A 71 -3.67 8.19 9.81
CA MET A 71 -2.38 7.51 9.93
C MET A 71 -1.66 7.84 11.25
N SER A 72 -1.75 9.08 11.72
CA SER A 72 -1.13 9.49 12.99
C SER A 72 -1.78 8.85 14.23
N CYS A 73 -2.97 8.28 14.08
CA CYS A 73 -3.68 7.54 15.14
C CYS A 73 -3.35 6.04 15.15
N VAL A 74 -2.65 5.52 14.14
CA VAL A 74 -2.24 4.10 14.09
C VAL A 74 -1.21 3.84 15.18
N ILE A 75 -1.56 2.95 16.12
CA ILE A 75 -0.73 2.65 17.29
C ILE A 75 0.46 1.75 16.92
N GLY A 76 1.62 2.08 17.46
CA GLY A 76 2.85 1.29 17.32
C GLY A 76 3.66 1.67 16.08
N ASP A 77 4.79 0.99 15.90
CA ASP A 77 5.77 1.24 14.84
C ASP A 77 5.42 0.44 13.56
N THR A 78 4.14 0.45 13.15
CA THR A 78 3.59 -0.35 12.05
C THR A 78 3.53 0.38 10.73
N LEU A 79 3.64 1.71 10.77
CA LEU A 79 3.47 2.58 9.62
C LEU A 79 4.49 3.72 9.68
N VAL A 80 5.08 4.08 8.55
CA VAL A 80 5.88 5.30 8.45
C VAL A 80 4.94 6.49 8.16
N PRO A 81 4.69 7.36 9.16
CA PRO A 81 3.73 8.43 8.99
C PRO A 81 4.25 9.53 8.09
N VAL A 82 3.34 10.21 7.41
CA VAL A 82 3.62 11.51 6.78
C VAL A 82 3.67 12.58 7.88
N THR A 83 4.84 13.20 8.03
CA THR A 83 5.11 14.17 9.09
C THR A 83 4.83 15.61 8.68
N ASP A 84 4.81 15.88 7.37
CA ASP A 84 4.49 17.20 6.82
C ASP A 84 3.80 17.04 5.46
N PHE A 85 2.79 17.88 5.20
CA PHE A 85 2.08 17.93 3.92
C PHE A 85 1.76 19.38 3.58
N PHE A 86 2.33 19.86 2.48
CA PHE A 86 2.23 21.27 2.10
C PHE A 86 2.24 21.47 0.58
N ARG A 87 1.83 22.66 0.16
CA ARG A 87 2.00 23.13 -1.21
C ARG A 87 3.20 24.08 -1.31
N PHE A 88 4.02 23.86 -2.32
CA PHE A 88 5.09 24.78 -2.69
C PHE A 88 5.10 25.00 -4.19
N GLY A 89 5.00 26.25 -4.63
CA GLY A 89 4.77 26.57 -6.04
C GLY A 89 3.44 26.01 -6.54
N LEU A 90 3.49 25.21 -7.59
CA LEU A 90 2.30 24.62 -8.21
C LEU A 90 2.04 23.17 -7.77
N HIS A 91 2.92 22.56 -6.96
CA HIS A 91 2.86 21.15 -6.56
C HIS A 91 2.62 20.96 -5.08
N TYR A 92 2.13 19.79 -4.73
CA TYR A 92 1.95 19.30 -3.37
C TYR A 92 3.07 18.35 -3.00
N TYR A 93 3.43 18.38 -1.72
CA TYR A 93 4.54 17.60 -1.18
C TYR A 93 4.10 16.88 0.10
N ALA A 94 4.49 15.62 0.22
CA ALA A 94 4.42 14.85 1.45
C ALA A 94 5.84 14.53 1.93
N VAL A 95 6.05 14.58 3.23
CA VAL A 95 7.35 14.32 3.86
C VAL A 95 7.18 13.24 4.91
N SER A 96 8.02 12.23 4.85
CA SER A 96 8.13 11.18 5.86
C SER A 96 9.58 11.02 6.31
N GLU A 97 9.81 10.34 7.41
CA GLU A 97 11.17 10.02 7.83
C GLU A 97 11.86 9.11 6.80
N GLU A 98 13.14 9.35 6.54
CA GLU A 98 13.95 8.43 5.74
C GLU A 98 14.25 7.19 6.58
N ILE A 99 13.80 6.04 6.13
CA ILE A 99 13.95 4.78 6.85
C ILE A 99 14.94 3.89 6.09
N PRO A 100 16.06 3.49 6.73
CA PRO A 100 17.12 2.71 6.06
C PRO A 100 16.86 1.20 6.02
N GLU A 101 15.73 0.72 6.57
CA GLU A 101 15.43 -0.71 6.60
C GLU A 101 15.23 -1.30 5.20
N PRO A 102 15.63 -2.56 4.97
CA PRO A 102 15.40 -3.25 3.72
C PRO A 102 13.92 -3.50 3.48
N ARG A 103 13.54 -3.59 2.21
CA ARG A 103 12.18 -3.95 1.80
C ARG A 103 11.99 -5.46 1.77
N LEU A 104 10.75 -5.92 1.77
CA LEU A 104 10.38 -7.34 1.70
C LEU A 104 10.78 -8.03 0.37
N THR A 105 11.46 -7.36 -0.54
CA THR A 105 11.96 -7.90 -1.80
C THR A 105 13.47 -8.10 -1.77
N GLY A 106 13.95 -8.88 -2.72
CA GLY A 106 15.34 -9.14 -3.12
C GLY A 106 16.50 -8.88 -2.14
N GLU A 107 16.52 -7.71 -1.54
CA GLU A 107 17.53 -7.31 -0.55
C GLU A 107 17.39 -8.06 0.79
N SER A 108 16.18 -8.52 1.13
CA SER A 108 15.92 -9.25 2.38
C SER A 108 16.09 -10.77 2.25
N ALA A 109 16.23 -11.28 1.03
CA ALA A 109 16.35 -12.73 0.74
C ALA A 109 15.32 -13.60 1.51
N VAL A 110 14.08 -13.11 1.64
CA VAL A 110 13.03 -13.69 2.51
C VAL A 110 12.69 -15.13 2.10
N GLU A 111 12.83 -15.46 0.81
CA GLU A 111 12.59 -16.82 0.30
C GLU A 111 13.50 -17.86 0.96
N THR A 112 14.69 -17.47 1.40
CA THR A 112 15.68 -18.35 2.01
C THR A 112 15.61 -18.41 3.54
N LEU A 113 14.74 -17.59 4.16
CA LEU A 113 14.60 -17.56 5.62
C LEU A 113 14.01 -18.86 6.17
N PRO A 114 14.35 -19.23 7.41
CA PRO A 114 13.66 -20.30 8.13
C PRO A 114 12.14 -20.07 8.17
N MET A 115 11.37 -21.14 8.24
CA MET A 115 9.90 -21.09 8.27
C MET A 115 9.39 -20.22 9.42
N GLU A 116 10.03 -20.30 10.56
CA GLU A 116 9.66 -19.51 11.74
C GLU A 116 9.86 -18.01 11.52
N ASP A 117 10.99 -17.60 10.93
CA ASP A 117 11.24 -16.19 10.57
C ASP A 117 10.18 -15.68 9.56
N LYS A 118 9.82 -16.52 8.58
CA LYS A 118 8.74 -16.21 7.63
C LYS A 118 7.39 -16.04 8.33
N ARG A 119 7.07 -16.92 9.29
CA ARG A 119 5.85 -16.80 10.10
C ARG A 119 5.81 -15.50 10.90
N GLU A 120 6.94 -15.11 11.52
CA GLU A 120 7.04 -13.85 12.25
C GLU A 120 6.79 -12.63 11.35
N ILE A 121 7.35 -12.63 10.14
CA ILE A 121 7.10 -11.57 9.15
C ILE A 121 5.61 -11.50 8.79
N LEU A 122 4.97 -12.66 8.53
CA LEU A 122 3.55 -12.71 8.21
C LEU A 122 2.68 -12.23 9.37
N LEU A 123 3.00 -12.63 10.58
CA LEU A 123 2.31 -12.16 11.79
C LEU A 123 2.46 -10.65 11.95
N SER A 124 3.67 -10.14 11.80
CA SER A 124 3.93 -8.70 11.90
C SER A 124 3.17 -7.92 10.83
N LEU A 125 3.16 -8.39 9.58
CA LEU A 125 2.41 -7.75 8.49
C LEU A 125 0.90 -7.81 8.73
N ALA A 126 0.36 -8.95 9.19
CA ALA A 126 -1.05 -9.07 9.55
C ALA A 126 -1.45 -8.09 10.67
N LEU A 127 -0.60 -7.92 11.69
CA LEU A 127 -0.81 -6.93 12.74
C LEU A 127 -0.74 -5.49 12.23
N CYS A 128 0.14 -5.20 11.26
CA CYS A 128 0.20 -3.89 10.62
C CYS A 128 -1.12 -3.58 9.91
N LEU A 129 -1.61 -4.50 9.07
CA LEU A 129 -2.87 -4.34 8.36
C LEU A 129 -4.05 -4.21 9.32
N GLN A 130 -4.14 -5.07 10.33
CA GLN A 130 -5.20 -4.98 11.33
C GLN A 130 -5.26 -3.61 12.00
N ARG A 131 -4.11 -3.06 12.40
CA ARG A 131 -4.05 -1.72 13.03
C ARG A 131 -4.43 -0.60 12.07
N LEU A 132 -4.05 -0.73 10.81
CA LEU A 132 -4.42 0.20 9.74
C LEU A 132 -5.94 0.18 9.52
N HIS A 133 -6.50 -1.01 9.33
CA HIS A 133 -7.93 -1.23 9.07
C HIS A 133 -8.82 -0.82 10.26
N LEU A 134 -8.34 -0.99 11.49
CA LEU A 134 -9.05 -0.50 12.70
C LEU A 134 -9.19 1.03 12.74
N GLN A 135 -8.35 1.78 12.02
CA GLN A 135 -8.49 3.22 11.83
C GLN A 135 -9.30 3.58 10.57
N GLY A 136 -9.92 2.58 9.93
CA GLY A 136 -10.66 2.76 8.68
C GLY A 136 -9.78 3.09 7.47
N ILE A 137 -8.47 2.82 7.51
CA ILE A 137 -7.55 3.10 6.42
C ILE A 137 -7.37 1.84 5.58
N VAL A 138 -7.54 1.97 4.26
CA VAL A 138 -7.19 0.94 3.26
C VAL A 138 -5.90 1.37 2.57
N HIS A 139 -4.93 0.46 2.47
CA HIS A 139 -3.62 0.74 1.83
C HIS A 139 -3.76 0.88 0.30
N ALA A 140 -4.50 -0.02 -0.32
CA ALA A 140 -4.88 -0.07 -1.73
C ALA A 140 -3.75 -0.21 -2.77
N ASP A 141 -2.49 -0.23 -2.35
CA ASP A 141 -1.31 -0.57 -3.19
C ASP A 141 -0.31 -1.40 -2.37
N LEU A 142 -0.82 -2.41 -1.64
CA LEU A 142 0.01 -3.29 -0.84
C LEU A 142 0.83 -4.21 -1.76
N LYS A 143 2.15 -4.13 -1.61
CA LYS A 143 3.13 -4.97 -2.35
C LYS A 143 4.43 -5.09 -1.56
N PRO A 144 5.29 -6.05 -1.87
CA PRO A 144 6.54 -6.27 -1.11
C PRO A 144 7.41 -5.02 -1.01
N GLU A 145 7.44 -4.17 -2.04
CA GLU A 145 8.20 -2.92 -2.10
C GLU A 145 7.71 -1.88 -1.07
N HIS A 146 6.47 -2.00 -0.60
CA HIS A 146 5.85 -1.12 0.39
C HIS A 146 5.87 -1.69 1.82
N VAL A 147 6.59 -2.80 2.02
CA VAL A 147 6.82 -3.40 3.35
C VAL A 147 8.30 -3.32 3.69
N LEU A 148 8.62 -2.53 4.71
CA LEU A 148 9.96 -2.50 5.30
C LEU A 148 10.07 -3.61 6.35
N LEU A 149 11.24 -4.23 6.44
CA LEU A 149 11.52 -5.25 7.45
C LEU A 149 12.65 -4.80 8.36
N ARG A 150 12.42 -4.87 9.66
CA ARG A 150 13.44 -4.70 10.68
C ARG A 150 13.59 -6.01 11.45
N LYS A 151 14.82 -6.48 11.60
CA LYS A 151 15.13 -7.58 12.53
C LYS A 151 15.50 -6.98 13.89
N GLY A 152 14.60 -7.10 14.86
CA GLY A 152 14.80 -6.70 16.25
C GLY A 152 15.27 -7.85 17.13
N GLU A 153 15.36 -7.60 18.45
CA GLU A 153 15.71 -8.63 19.43
C GLU A 153 14.62 -9.70 19.59
N LEU A 154 13.37 -9.35 19.33
CA LEU A 154 12.20 -10.20 19.48
C LEU A 154 11.75 -10.85 18.17
N GLY A 155 12.51 -10.70 17.08
CA GLY A 155 12.19 -11.24 15.76
C GLY A 155 12.00 -10.17 14.68
N TYR A 156 11.26 -10.51 13.64
CA TYR A 156 11.02 -9.60 12.52
C TYR A 156 9.83 -8.68 12.78
N GLU A 157 10.02 -7.41 12.43
CA GLU A 157 8.99 -6.36 12.49
C GLU A 157 8.78 -5.78 11.10
N ALA A 158 7.54 -5.83 10.62
CA ALA A 158 7.12 -5.19 9.38
C ALA A 158 6.65 -3.75 9.64
N ARG A 159 6.90 -2.86 8.68
CA ARG A 159 6.37 -1.48 8.66
C ARG A 159 5.86 -1.16 7.28
N LEU A 160 4.68 -0.58 7.20
CA LEU A 160 4.08 -0.16 5.93
C LEU A 160 4.56 1.23 5.53
N ILE A 161 4.76 1.41 4.23
CA ILE A 161 5.10 2.70 3.62
C ILE A 161 4.22 2.93 2.39
N ASP A 162 4.21 4.15 1.89
CA ASP A 162 3.60 4.53 0.63
C ASP A 162 2.07 4.31 0.55
N LEU A 163 1.32 5.06 1.37
CA LEU A 163 -0.14 5.10 1.32
C LEU A 163 -0.66 6.15 0.31
N ASP A 164 0.01 6.32 -0.84
CA ASP A 164 -0.45 7.31 -1.82
C ASP A 164 -1.76 6.94 -2.47
N SER A 165 -1.97 5.67 -2.77
CA SER A 165 -3.24 5.12 -3.23
C SER A 165 -4.23 4.90 -2.10
N GLY A 166 -3.76 4.99 -0.83
CA GLY A 166 -4.57 4.75 0.35
C GLY A 166 -5.73 5.73 0.51
N PHE A 167 -6.80 5.25 1.12
CA PHE A 167 -8.01 6.02 1.37
C PHE A 167 -8.67 5.61 2.68
N LEU A 168 -9.64 6.41 3.15
CA LEU A 168 -10.50 6.04 4.26
C LEU A 168 -11.71 5.24 3.73
N ALA A 169 -12.05 4.14 4.38
CA ALA A 169 -13.14 3.26 3.98
C ALA A 169 -14.51 3.97 3.88
N ASP A 170 -14.66 5.10 4.61
CA ASP A 170 -15.84 5.96 4.53
C ASP A 170 -15.82 6.97 3.36
N ASP A 171 -14.69 7.09 2.65
CA ASP A 171 -14.52 7.99 1.49
C ASP A 171 -13.66 7.34 0.38
N PRO A 172 -14.13 6.19 -0.18
CA PRO A 172 -13.39 5.48 -1.22
C PRO A 172 -13.30 6.29 -2.51
N PRO A 173 -12.37 5.97 -3.41
CA PRO A 173 -12.30 6.56 -4.74
C PRO A 173 -13.60 6.37 -5.51
N ALA A 174 -13.99 7.40 -6.29
CA ALA A 174 -15.16 7.29 -7.17
C ALA A 174 -14.88 6.30 -8.33
N PRO A 175 -15.91 5.62 -8.87
CA PRO A 175 -15.75 4.80 -10.07
C PRO A 175 -15.15 5.59 -11.22
N GLY A 176 -14.14 5.02 -11.90
CA GLY A 176 -13.40 5.69 -12.98
C GLY A 176 -12.57 6.89 -12.52
N GLY A 177 -12.38 7.05 -11.21
CA GLY A 177 -11.55 8.11 -10.62
C GLY A 177 -10.05 7.82 -10.70
N ASP A 178 -9.28 8.72 -10.07
CA ASP A 178 -7.81 8.59 -9.98
C ASP A 178 -7.45 7.46 -8.96
N THR A 179 -7.67 6.19 -9.33
CA THR A 179 -7.25 5.02 -8.57
C THR A 179 -6.05 4.41 -9.27
N GLU A 180 -4.99 4.15 -8.53
CA GLU A 180 -3.76 3.53 -9.01
C GLU A 180 -3.47 2.27 -8.16
N GLY A 181 -2.78 1.31 -8.73
CA GLY A 181 -2.33 0.11 -8.05
C GLY A 181 -1.46 -0.72 -8.99
N ASP A 182 -0.61 -1.56 -8.41
CA ASP A 182 0.22 -2.48 -9.16
C ASP A 182 -0.64 -3.66 -9.65
N PRO A 183 -0.77 -3.88 -10.97
CA PRO A 183 -1.64 -4.93 -11.50
C PRO A 183 -1.29 -6.34 -11.00
N VAL A 184 -0.07 -6.56 -10.53
CA VAL A 184 0.38 -7.84 -9.98
C VAL A 184 -0.32 -8.19 -8.66
N TYR A 185 -0.65 -7.16 -7.85
CA TYR A 185 -1.24 -7.31 -6.51
C TYR A 185 -2.65 -6.73 -6.42
N LEU A 186 -3.18 -6.21 -7.53
CA LEU A 186 -4.47 -5.55 -7.59
C LEU A 186 -5.60 -6.53 -7.24
N ALA A 187 -6.55 -6.08 -6.40
CA ALA A 187 -7.75 -6.85 -6.11
C ALA A 187 -8.82 -6.69 -7.22
N PRO A 188 -9.69 -7.69 -7.43
CA PRO A 188 -10.76 -7.65 -8.42
C PRO A 188 -11.64 -6.40 -8.34
N GLU A 189 -12.09 -6.04 -7.14
CA GLU A 189 -12.95 -4.88 -6.90
C GLU A 189 -12.24 -3.55 -7.19
N THR A 190 -10.93 -3.48 -7.00
CA THR A 190 -10.14 -2.29 -7.36
C THR A 190 -10.08 -2.13 -8.88
N PHE A 191 -9.88 -3.23 -9.62
CA PHE A 191 -9.92 -3.21 -11.09
C PHE A 191 -11.30 -2.78 -11.62
N LEU A 192 -12.38 -3.34 -11.10
CA LEU A 192 -13.75 -2.96 -11.46
C LEU A 192 -14.00 -1.47 -11.20
N ARG A 193 -13.52 -0.95 -10.06
CA ARG A 193 -13.63 0.46 -9.72
C ARG A 193 -12.87 1.36 -10.70
N MET A 194 -11.66 0.96 -11.10
CA MET A 194 -10.87 1.65 -12.13
C MET A 194 -11.56 1.63 -13.49
N ALA A 195 -12.23 0.54 -13.84
CA ALA A 195 -13.03 0.41 -15.06
C ALA A 195 -14.33 1.24 -15.04
N GLY A 196 -14.64 1.90 -13.93
CA GLY A 196 -15.83 2.75 -13.79
C GLY A 196 -17.06 2.02 -13.23
N GLU A 197 -16.90 0.78 -12.81
CA GLU A 197 -17.99 -0.02 -12.22
C GLU A 197 -18.16 0.28 -10.73
N GLN A 198 -19.36 -0.01 -10.22
CA GLN A 198 -19.62 0.02 -8.78
C GLN A 198 -19.07 -1.26 -8.14
N ALA A 199 -18.11 -1.10 -7.26
CA ALA A 199 -17.55 -2.17 -6.46
C ALA A 199 -17.27 -1.64 -5.05
N ASP A 200 -17.46 -2.48 -4.04
CA ASP A 200 -17.18 -2.08 -2.66
C ASP A 200 -15.65 -2.03 -2.47
N MET A 201 -15.19 -0.90 -1.94
CA MET A 201 -13.78 -0.64 -1.71
C MET A 201 -13.53 -0.64 -0.20
N ASP A 202 -13.14 -1.77 0.33
CA ASP A 202 -12.96 -2.01 1.76
C ASP A 202 -11.59 -2.64 2.08
N PRO A 203 -11.25 -2.92 3.34
CA PRO A 203 -10.00 -3.58 3.74
C PRO A 203 -9.70 -4.93 3.08
N ALA A 204 -10.70 -5.64 2.55
CA ALA A 204 -10.48 -6.92 1.87
C ALA A 204 -9.61 -6.79 0.60
N ILE A 205 -9.48 -5.56 0.05
CA ILE A 205 -8.53 -5.24 -1.03
C ILE A 205 -7.10 -5.59 -0.60
N ASP A 206 -6.70 -5.15 0.58
CA ASP A 206 -5.36 -5.39 1.12
C ASP A 206 -5.17 -6.87 1.48
N THR A 207 -6.24 -7.56 1.88
CA THR A 207 -6.22 -9.01 2.12
C THR A 207 -5.91 -9.79 0.83
N PHE A 208 -6.48 -9.40 -0.31
CA PHE A 208 -6.16 -10.03 -1.60
C PHE A 208 -4.67 -9.86 -1.95
N ALA A 209 -4.16 -8.64 -1.89
CA ALA A 209 -2.75 -8.37 -2.12
C ALA A 209 -1.83 -9.14 -1.17
N PHE A 210 -2.22 -9.24 0.10
CA PHE A 210 -1.47 -10.00 1.11
C PHE A 210 -1.42 -11.50 0.78
N GLY A 211 -2.47 -12.09 0.20
CA GLY A 211 -2.46 -13.47 -0.29
C GLY A 211 -1.38 -13.73 -1.34
N ALA A 212 -1.26 -12.84 -2.32
CA ALA A 212 -0.21 -12.90 -3.33
C ALA A 212 1.20 -12.72 -2.73
N ILE A 213 1.36 -11.78 -1.79
CA ILE A 213 2.61 -11.54 -1.06
C ILE A 213 3.02 -12.79 -0.24
N LEU A 214 2.09 -13.38 0.51
CA LEU A 214 2.34 -14.57 1.31
C LEU A 214 2.86 -15.70 0.42
N HIS A 215 2.18 -16.00 -0.68
CA HIS A 215 2.60 -17.05 -1.60
C HIS A 215 3.99 -16.78 -2.15
N ARG A 216 4.23 -15.57 -2.66
CA ARG A 216 5.53 -15.18 -3.22
C ARG A 216 6.65 -15.22 -2.19
N MET A 217 6.41 -14.73 -0.98
CA MET A 217 7.39 -14.77 0.11
C MET A 217 7.76 -16.21 0.49
N TRP A 218 6.81 -17.14 0.40
CA TRP A 218 7.02 -18.53 0.78
C TRP A 218 7.73 -19.34 -0.30
N THR A 219 7.34 -19.16 -1.56
CA THR A 219 7.74 -19.99 -2.70
C THR A 219 8.72 -19.33 -3.66
N GLY A 220 8.95 -18.03 -3.53
CA GLY A 220 9.70 -17.22 -4.49
C GLY A 220 8.90 -16.80 -5.73
N ALA A 221 7.66 -17.28 -5.89
CA ALA A 221 6.83 -17.01 -7.06
C ALA A 221 5.39 -16.61 -6.68
N LEU A 222 4.69 -15.93 -7.58
CA LEU A 222 3.25 -15.72 -7.46
C LEU A 222 2.48 -17.02 -7.71
N PRO A 223 1.22 -17.13 -7.26
CA PRO A 223 0.32 -18.20 -7.67
C PRO A 223 0.23 -18.29 -9.19
N GLU A 224 0.21 -19.50 -9.73
CA GLU A 224 0.08 -19.71 -11.17
C GLU A 224 -1.37 -19.59 -11.63
N THR A 225 -1.57 -18.95 -12.77
CA THR A 225 -2.87 -18.83 -13.43
C THR A 225 -2.70 -18.76 -14.93
N ASP A 226 -3.75 -19.07 -15.69
CA ASP A 226 -3.77 -18.95 -17.15
C ASP A 226 -4.11 -17.52 -17.59
N ALA A 227 -4.63 -16.67 -16.68
CA ALA A 227 -4.88 -15.24 -16.92
C ALA A 227 -3.58 -14.41 -16.77
N PRO A 228 -3.51 -13.22 -17.39
CA PRO A 228 -2.38 -12.30 -17.22
C PRO A 228 -2.13 -11.88 -15.76
N TYR A 229 -3.22 -11.71 -14.99
CA TYR A 229 -3.17 -11.25 -13.59
C TYR A 229 -4.11 -12.06 -12.69
N LEU A 230 -3.80 -12.09 -11.40
CA LEU A 230 -4.61 -12.81 -10.39
C LEU A 230 -6.04 -12.27 -10.29
N TYR A 231 -6.22 -10.95 -10.37
CA TYR A 231 -7.56 -10.35 -10.32
C TYR A 231 -8.43 -10.76 -11.52
N GLU A 232 -7.84 -10.90 -12.72
CA GLU A 232 -8.55 -11.37 -13.90
C GLU A 232 -8.96 -12.84 -13.73
N ALA A 233 -8.02 -13.69 -13.27
CA ALA A 233 -8.32 -15.09 -12.98
C ALA A 233 -9.47 -15.22 -11.98
N ALA A 234 -9.46 -14.41 -10.91
CA ALA A 234 -10.51 -14.42 -9.90
C ALA A 234 -11.87 -14.00 -10.50
N LEU A 235 -11.93 -12.89 -11.26
CA LEU A 235 -13.15 -12.39 -11.90
C LEU A 235 -13.73 -13.39 -12.92
N GLU A 236 -12.88 -13.99 -13.72
CA GLU A 236 -13.26 -14.95 -14.74
C GLU A 236 -13.45 -16.37 -14.21
N LYS A 237 -13.25 -16.57 -12.90
CA LYS A 237 -13.32 -17.88 -12.23
C LYS A 237 -12.37 -18.91 -12.84
N GLN A 238 -11.22 -18.44 -13.31
CA GLN A 238 -10.14 -19.29 -13.77
C GLN A 238 -9.39 -19.90 -12.58
N PRO A 239 -8.76 -21.07 -12.75
CA PRO A 239 -7.98 -21.68 -11.67
C PRO A 239 -6.79 -20.81 -11.25
N ILE A 240 -6.69 -20.54 -9.95
CA ILE A 240 -5.50 -19.99 -9.31
C ILE A 240 -4.84 -21.15 -8.57
N ARG A 241 -3.65 -21.56 -9.02
CA ARG A 241 -2.92 -22.73 -8.51
C ARG A 241 -1.99 -22.31 -7.39
N ILE A 242 -2.31 -22.71 -6.18
CA ILE A 242 -1.49 -22.45 -5.00
C ILE A 242 -0.45 -23.59 -4.88
N SER A 243 0.79 -23.21 -4.59
CA SER A 243 1.88 -24.19 -4.43
C SER A 243 1.69 -25.04 -3.18
N ASN A 244 1.93 -26.34 -3.31
CA ASN A 244 1.94 -27.31 -2.20
C ASN A 244 3.18 -27.19 -1.29
N GLN A 245 4.07 -26.24 -1.56
CA GLN A 245 5.19 -25.92 -0.66
C GLN A 245 4.73 -25.15 0.59
N LEU A 246 3.52 -24.56 0.56
CA LEU A 246 2.96 -23.88 1.73
C LEU A 246 2.49 -24.94 2.76
N PRO A 247 2.57 -24.62 4.06
CA PRO A 247 1.84 -25.38 5.07
C PRO A 247 0.35 -25.45 4.72
N PRO A 248 -0.35 -26.60 4.95
CA PRO A 248 -1.74 -26.76 4.53
C PRO A 248 -2.70 -25.64 5.00
N ALA A 249 -2.49 -25.14 6.22
CA ALA A 249 -3.29 -24.02 6.75
C ALA A 249 -3.05 -22.71 5.99
N TYR A 250 -1.82 -22.47 5.52
CA TYR A 250 -1.47 -21.28 4.73
C TYR A 250 -1.95 -21.41 3.29
N GLU A 251 -1.84 -22.59 2.69
CA GLU A 251 -2.42 -22.89 1.37
C GLU A 251 -3.93 -22.57 1.37
N GLN A 252 -4.67 -23.10 2.36
CA GLN A 252 -6.10 -22.83 2.50
C GLN A 252 -6.39 -21.32 2.71
N ALA A 253 -5.57 -20.63 3.50
CA ALA A 253 -5.71 -19.20 3.70
C ALA A 253 -5.51 -18.43 2.40
N VAL A 254 -4.45 -18.73 1.62
CA VAL A 254 -4.18 -18.06 0.33
C VAL A 254 -5.31 -18.31 -0.66
N CYS A 255 -5.86 -19.52 -0.73
CA CYS A 255 -7.04 -19.79 -1.57
C CYS A 255 -8.21 -18.87 -1.22
N ARG A 256 -8.49 -18.66 0.07
CA ARG A 256 -9.55 -17.73 0.52
C ARG A 256 -9.19 -16.26 0.27
N MET A 257 -7.94 -15.87 0.50
CA MET A 257 -7.48 -14.49 0.32
C MET A 257 -7.60 -14.04 -1.14
N LEU A 258 -7.41 -14.95 -2.09
CA LEU A 258 -7.48 -14.70 -3.53
C LEU A 258 -8.88 -14.95 -4.13
N ASP A 259 -9.92 -15.12 -3.30
CA ASP A 259 -11.30 -15.24 -3.76
C ASP A 259 -11.77 -13.93 -4.41
N ALA A 260 -12.53 -14.03 -5.50
CA ALA A 260 -13.15 -12.88 -6.17
C ALA A 260 -14.11 -12.13 -5.27
N GLU A 261 -14.83 -12.85 -4.39
CA GLU A 261 -15.80 -12.29 -3.47
C GLU A 261 -15.10 -11.82 -2.18
N PRO A 262 -15.07 -10.50 -1.89
CA PRO A 262 -14.35 -9.97 -0.73
C PRO A 262 -14.80 -10.56 0.62
N THR A 263 -16.09 -10.88 0.74
CA THR A 263 -16.67 -11.45 1.97
C THR A 263 -16.22 -12.88 2.28
N HIS A 264 -15.65 -13.60 1.30
CA HIS A 264 -15.10 -14.93 1.50
C HIS A 264 -13.67 -14.90 2.04
N ARG A 265 -13.00 -13.74 1.92
CA ARG A 265 -11.61 -13.57 2.37
C ARG A 265 -11.55 -13.58 3.90
N PRO A 266 -10.45 -14.09 4.48
CA PRO A 266 -10.28 -14.06 5.93
C PRO A 266 -10.16 -12.62 6.44
N SER A 267 -10.73 -12.38 7.61
CA SER A 267 -10.54 -11.12 8.33
C SER A 267 -9.11 -11.00 8.88
N ASP A 268 -8.68 -9.77 9.20
CA ASP A 268 -7.39 -9.53 9.85
C ASP A 268 -7.21 -10.36 11.13
N GLY A 269 -8.29 -10.48 11.93
CA GLY A 269 -8.26 -11.26 13.16
C GLY A 269 -8.04 -12.75 12.93
N GLU A 270 -8.60 -13.33 11.84
CA GLU A 270 -8.34 -14.72 11.44
C GLU A 270 -6.88 -14.88 10.99
N LEU A 271 -6.33 -13.93 10.23
CA LEU A 271 -4.94 -13.96 9.77
C LEU A 271 -3.95 -13.82 10.94
N VAL A 272 -4.18 -12.88 11.85
CA VAL A 272 -3.36 -12.73 13.06
C VAL A 272 -3.39 -14.01 13.89
N LYS A 273 -4.56 -14.61 14.08
CA LYS A 273 -4.70 -15.88 14.81
C LYS A 273 -3.95 -17.02 14.10
N LEU A 274 -4.05 -17.11 12.79
CA LEU A 274 -3.36 -18.12 11.97
C LEU A 274 -1.85 -18.04 12.14
N PHE A 275 -1.27 -16.85 11.97
CA PHE A 275 0.17 -16.66 12.05
C PHE A 275 0.73 -16.63 13.48
N SER A 276 -0.13 -16.49 14.49
CA SER A 276 0.27 -16.60 15.90
C SER A 276 0.51 -18.04 16.34
N GLN A 277 0.03 -19.03 15.60
CA GLN A 277 0.20 -20.43 15.93
C GLN A 277 1.57 -20.93 15.44
N PRO A 278 2.35 -21.66 16.26
CA PRO A 278 3.55 -22.33 15.78
C PRO A 278 3.16 -23.44 14.79
N PHE A 279 4.12 -23.86 13.98
CA PHE A 279 3.95 -24.99 13.05
C PHE A 279 3.80 -26.33 13.76
#